data_8a8bdfe6009f74f9dbc017d4edd680c1
#
_entry.id   8a8bdfe6009f74f9dbc017d4edd680c1
#
_cell.length_a   1.000
_cell.length_b   1.000
_cell.length_c   1.000
_cell.angle_alpha   90.00
_cell.angle_beta   90.00
_cell.angle_gamma   90.00
#
_symmetry.space_group_name_H-M   'P 1'
#
loop_
_entity.id
_entity.type
_entity.pdbx_description
1 polymer ?
#
loop_
_entity_poly.entity_id
_entity_poly.type
_entity_poly.pdbx_seq_one_letter_code
_entity_poly.pdbx_strand_id
1 'polypeptide(L)'
;EFLDFLAAHKIPRTIATASCGNNVRFFFDTLGLDRWFDLDKVIYNDGTLPGKPAPDLYLKAAQRLGVAPETCVIFEDSGAGIESAQRAGAKKVVGIASMKKPAELETLGVDAVIGDYTDLGKLAKILEV
;
A
#
# COMPACT_ATOMS: atom_id res chain seq x y z
N GLU A 1 8.98 -13.25 2.40
CA GLU A 1 9.10 -13.13 3.88
C GLU A 1 8.17 -12.08 4.49
N PHE A 2 8.17 -10.84 3.97
CA PHE A 2 7.33 -9.78 4.55
C PHE A 2 5.84 -10.11 4.50
N LEU A 3 5.35 -10.61 3.38
CA LEU A 3 3.94 -11.00 3.25
C LEU A 3 3.59 -12.16 4.19
N ASP A 4 4.51 -13.12 4.35
CA ASP A 4 4.33 -14.20 5.31
C ASP A 4 4.28 -13.69 6.75
N PHE A 5 5.14 -12.70 7.07
CA PHE A 5 5.13 -12.03 8.36
C PHE A 5 3.77 -11.36 8.65
N LEU A 6 3.22 -10.64 7.66
CA LEU A 6 1.92 -10.00 7.79
C LEU A 6 0.82 -11.03 8.03
N ALA A 7 0.85 -12.14 7.29
CA ALA A 7 -0.14 -13.20 7.42
C ALA A 7 -0.05 -13.89 8.79
N ALA A 8 1.17 -14.16 9.27
CA ALA A 8 1.40 -14.77 10.58
C ALA A 8 0.88 -13.91 11.73
N HIS A 9 1.00 -12.59 11.60
CA HIS A 9 0.52 -11.63 12.60
C HIS A 9 -0.95 -11.25 12.38
N LYS A 10 -1.63 -11.84 11.40
CA LYS A 10 -3.04 -11.58 11.08
C LYS A 10 -3.33 -10.11 10.82
N ILE A 11 -2.39 -9.41 10.20
CA ILE A 11 -2.54 -7.99 9.85
C ILE A 11 -3.42 -7.89 8.61
N PRO A 12 -4.57 -7.18 8.67
CA PRO A 12 -5.40 -6.94 7.49
C PRO A 12 -4.59 -6.20 6.43
N ARG A 13 -4.72 -6.62 5.17
CA ARG A 13 -3.92 -6.06 4.09
C ARG A 13 -4.64 -6.18 2.76
N THR A 14 -4.40 -5.22 1.90
CA THR A 14 -4.87 -5.26 0.52
C THR A 14 -3.98 -4.39 -0.37
N ILE A 15 -4.32 -4.29 -1.63
CA ILE A 15 -3.61 -3.52 -2.63
C ILE A 15 -4.58 -2.50 -3.23
N ALA A 16 -4.11 -1.27 -3.40
CA ALA A 16 -4.81 -0.24 -4.15
C ALA A 16 -3.92 0.20 -5.31
N THR A 17 -4.37 -0.03 -6.52
CA THR A 17 -3.57 0.17 -7.73
C THR A 17 -4.33 0.96 -8.79
N ALA A 18 -3.58 1.73 -9.59
CA ALA A 18 -4.11 2.40 -10.77
C ALA A 18 -4.27 1.46 -11.98
N SER A 19 -3.77 0.23 -11.88
CA SER A 19 -3.90 -0.77 -12.95
C SER A 19 -5.34 -1.23 -13.12
N CYS A 20 -5.69 -1.67 -14.34
CA CYS A 20 -7.02 -2.20 -14.62
C CYS A 20 -7.19 -3.63 -14.07
N GLY A 21 -8.46 -4.10 -14.00
CA GLY A 21 -8.78 -5.41 -13.45
C GLY A 21 -8.09 -6.58 -14.15
N ASN A 22 -7.92 -6.52 -15.46
CA ASN A 22 -7.24 -7.58 -16.22
C ASN A 22 -5.77 -7.70 -15.80
N ASN A 23 -5.08 -6.57 -15.61
CA ASN A 23 -3.69 -6.57 -15.14
C ASN A 23 -3.58 -7.10 -13.71
N VAL A 24 -4.51 -6.75 -12.85
CA VAL A 24 -4.53 -7.25 -11.47
C VAL A 24 -4.70 -8.76 -11.45
N ARG A 25 -5.62 -9.32 -12.23
CA ARG A 25 -5.81 -10.77 -12.34
C ARG A 25 -4.56 -11.46 -12.87
N PHE A 26 -3.92 -10.88 -13.89
CA PHE A 26 -2.67 -11.40 -14.44
C PHE A 26 -1.59 -11.48 -13.35
N PHE A 27 -1.41 -10.41 -12.57
CA PHE A 27 -0.42 -10.40 -11.49
C PHE A 27 -0.75 -11.41 -10.40
N PHE A 28 -2.02 -11.55 -10.03
CA PHE A 28 -2.43 -12.55 -9.04
C PHE A 28 -2.10 -13.97 -9.52
N ASP A 29 -2.44 -14.28 -10.75
CA ASP A 29 -2.19 -15.61 -11.31
C ASP A 29 -0.69 -15.89 -11.47
N THR A 30 0.06 -14.91 -11.98
CA THR A 30 1.49 -15.07 -12.27
C THR A 30 2.33 -15.15 -11.00
N LEU A 31 2.01 -14.33 -9.98
CA LEU A 31 2.80 -14.21 -8.76
C LEU A 31 2.22 -15.00 -7.58
N GLY A 32 1.08 -15.65 -7.76
CA GLY A 32 0.43 -16.39 -6.68
C GLY A 32 0.03 -15.50 -5.49
N LEU A 33 -0.43 -14.27 -5.76
CA LEU A 33 -0.74 -13.30 -4.71
C LEU A 33 -1.93 -13.69 -3.84
N ASP A 34 -2.78 -14.61 -4.29
CA ASP A 34 -3.92 -15.12 -3.54
C ASP A 34 -3.51 -15.80 -2.21
N ARG A 35 -2.24 -16.17 -2.07
CA ARG A 35 -1.74 -16.70 -0.79
C ARG A 35 -1.72 -15.66 0.33
N TRP A 36 -1.67 -14.37 -0.01
CA TRP A 36 -1.54 -13.28 0.96
C TRP A 36 -2.66 -12.25 0.86
N PHE A 37 -3.31 -12.14 -0.28
CA PHE A 37 -4.34 -11.14 -0.55
C PHE A 37 -5.62 -11.78 -1.06
N ASP A 38 -6.74 -11.16 -0.70
CA ASP A 38 -8.04 -11.50 -1.25
C ASP A 38 -8.31 -10.60 -2.46
N LEU A 39 -8.41 -11.20 -3.65
CA LEU A 39 -8.65 -10.47 -4.90
C LEU A 39 -9.92 -9.60 -4.81
N ASP A 40 -10.94 -10.06 -4.10
CA ASP A 40 -12.20 -9.32 -3.95
C ASP A 40 -12.03 -8.03 -3.13
N LYS A 41 -10.95 -7.92 -2.37
CA LYS A 41 -10.65 -6.72 -1.56
C LYS A 41 -9.67 -5.78 -2.23
N VAL A 42 -9.08 -6.17 -3.35
CA VAL A 42 -8.16 -5.32 -4.11
C VAL A 42 -8.93 -4.19 -4.77
N ILE A 43 -8.44 -2.97 -4.62
CA ILE A 43 -8.98 -1.80 -5.30
C ILE A 43 -8.15 -1.54 -6.55
N TYR A 44 -8.80 -1.54 -7.70
CA TYR A 44 -8.16 -1.31 -8.99
C TYR A 44 -8.91 -0.22 -9.77
N ASN A 45 -8.34 0.20 -10.88
CA ASN A 45 -8.94 1.21 -11.73
C ASN A 45 -10.07 0.59 -12.57
N ASP A 46 -11.32 0.81 -12.14
CA ASP A 46 -12.53 0.40 -12.86
C ASP A 46 -13.24 1.58 -13.56
N GLY A 47 -12.63 2.77 -13.52
CA GLY A 47 -13.17 3.99 -14.11
C GLY A 47 -14.18 4.72 -13.24
N THR A 48 -14.50 4.22 -12.03
CA THR A 48 -15.51 4.83 -11.15
C THR A 48 -14.93 5.79 -10.12
N LEU A 49 -13.63 5.73 -9.84
CA LEU A 49 -12.98 6.58 -8.85
C LEU A 49 -11.89 7.43 -9.48
N PRO A 50 -11.69 8.67 -8.99
CA PRO A 50 -10.56 9.47 -9.43
C PRO A 50 -9.24 8.79 -9.04
N GLY A 51 -8.25 8.91 -9.92
CA GLY A 51 -6.92 8.37 -9.69
C GLY A 51 -6.11 9.18 -8.69
N LYS A 52 -4.97 8.64 -8.29
CA LYS A 52 -3.99 9.35 -7.46
C LYS A 52 -3.56 10.64 -8.17
N PRO A 53 -3.42 11.76 -7.48
CA PRO A 53 -3.25 11.95 -6.03
C PRO A 53 -4.55 12.06 -5.21
N ALA A 54 -5.74 11.86 -5.80
CA ALA A 54 -6.96 11.85 -5.02
C ALA A 54 -6.94 10.69 -4.00
N PRO A 55 -7.54 10.85 -2.82
CA PRO A 55 -7.46 9.84 -1.75
C PRO A 55 -8.41 8.66 -1.93
N ASP A 56 -9.26 8.69 -2.94
CA ASP A 56 -10.41 7.78 -3.07
C ASP A 56 -10.05 6.29 -3.10
N LEU A 57 -8.97 5.93 -3.81
CA LEU A 57 -8.54 4.53 -3.89
C LEU A 57 -8.17 3.99 -2.50
N TYR A 58 -7.44 4.76 -1.70
CA TYR A 58 -7.02 4.33 -0.37
C TYR A 58 -8.16 4.36 0.64
N LEU A 59 -9.07 5.33 0.53
CA LEU A 59 -10.27 5.36 1.36
C LEU A 59 -11.13 4.13 1.11
N LYS A 60 -11.29 3.74 -0.15
CA LYS A 60 -12.04 2.54 -0.51
C LYS A 60 -11.34 1.27 -0.05
N ALA A 61 -10.01 1.21 -0.13
CA ALA A 61 -9.23 0.08 0.37
C ALA A 61 -9.43 -0.12 1.87
N ALA A 62 -9.37 0.95 2.66
CA ALA A 62 -9.64 0.88 4.09
C ALA A 62 -11.07 0.40 4.38
N GLN A 63 -12.04 0.90 3.64
CA GLN A 63 -13.44 0.46 3.74
C GLN A 63 -13.58 -1.04 3.47
N ARG A 64 -12.93 -1.56 2.42
CA ARG A 64 -12.94 -2.98 2.07
C ARG A 64 -12.32 -3.85 3.16
N LEU A 65 -11.29 -3.36 3.83
CA LEU A 65 -10.66 -4.05 4.97
C LEU A 65 -11.48 -3.92 6.26
N GLY A 66 -12.46 -3.03 6.30
CA GLY A 66 -13.24 -2.78 7.50
C GLY A 66 -12.47 -2.04 8.59
N VAL A 67 -11.53 -1.18 8.20
CA VAL A 67 -10.69 -0.41 9.15
C VAL A 67 -10.79 1.07 8.83
N ALA A 68 -10.50 1.91 9.85
CA ALA A 68 -10.42 3.35 9.65
C ALA A 68 -9.10 3.72 8.95
N PRO A 69 -9.11 4.70 8.01
CA PRO A 69 -7.87 5.13 7.34
C PRO A 69 -6.77 5.53 8.32
N GLU A 70 -7.12 6.15 9.45
CA GLU A 70 -6.19 6.60 10.48
C GLU A 70 -5.45 5.45 11.18
N THR A 71 -5.85 4.21 10.94
CA THR A 71 -5.17 3.01 11.48
C THR A 71 -4.29 2.34 10.44
N CYS A 72 -4.30 2.82 9.19
CA CYS A 72 -3.60 2.18 8.08
C CYS A 72 -2.18 2.68 7.92
N VAL A 73 -1.29 1.77 7.55
CA VAL A 73 0.05 2.07 7.05
C VAL A 73 0.03 1.84 5.54
N ILE A 74 0.42 2.84 4.77
CA ILE A 74 0.41 2.79 3.31
C ILE A 74 1.84 2.85 2.79
N PHE A 75 2.19 1.92 1.91
CA PHE A 75 3.49 1.85 1.24
C PHE A 75 3.35 2.37 -0.19
N GLU A 76 4.15 3.35 -0.58
CA GLU A 76 4.08 3.99 -1.88
C GLU A 76 5.46 4.37 -2.43
N ASP A 77 5.62 4.31 -3.75
CA ASP A 77 6.87 4.64 -4.43
C ASP A 77 6.78 5.93 -5.27
N SER A 78 5.59 6.44 -5.52
CA SER A 78 5.39 7.62 -6.37
C SER A 78 4.95 8.84 -5.58
N GLY A 79 5.25 10.04 -6.09
CA GLY A 79 4.80 11.29 -5.47
C GLY A 79 3.28 11.40 -5.42
N ALA A 80 2.60 11.04 -6.50
CA ALA A 80 1.14 11.06 -6.55
C ALA A 80 0.52 10.08 -5.56
N GLY A 81 1.10 8.88 -5.43
CA GLY A 81 0.62 7.89 -4.46
C GLY A 81 0.85 8.31 -3.02
N ILE A 82 1.98 8.92 -2.72
CA ILE A 82 2.27 9.46 -1.38
C ILE A 82 1.27 10.56 -1.01
N GLU A 83 1.01 11.50 -1.93
CA GLU A 83 0.01 12.54 -1.70
C GLU A 83 -1.38 11.95 -1.48
N SER A 84 -1.75 10.94 -2.27
CA SER A 84 -3.02 10.22 -2.12
C SER A 84 -3.15 9.61 -0.72
N ALA A 85 -2.11 8.93 -0.25
CA ALA A 85 -2.09 8.32 1.08
C ALA A 85 -2.19 9.35 2.20
N GLN A 86 -1.49 10.48 2.06
CA GLN A 86 -1.54 11.58 3.03
C GLN A 86 -2.94 12.20 3.08
N ARG A 87 -3.55 12.43 1.92
CA ARG A 87 -4.91 12.98 1.83
C ARG A 87 -5.95 12.01 2.39
N ALA A 88 -5.72 10.72 2.31
CA ALA A 88 -6.59 9.71 2.90
C ALA A 88 -6.53 9.69 4.44
N GLY A 89 -5.54 10.34 5.03
CA GLY A 89 -5.38 10.40 6.49
C GLY A 89 -4.73 9.16 7.08
N ALA A 90 -3.88 8.48 6.33
CA ALA A 90 -3.18 7.29 6.80
C ALA A 90 -2.38 7.58 8.08
N LYS A 91 -2.31 6.59 8.98
CA LYS A 91 -1.50 6.68 10.19
C LYS A 91 -0.03 6.89 9.88
N LYS A 92 0.49 6.14 8.91
CA LYS A 92 1.86 6.28 8.41
C LYS A 92 1.88 6.09 6.91
N VAL A 93 2.71 6.88 6.24
CA VAL A 93 3.02 6.72 4.82
C VAL A 93 4.49 6.38 4.72
N VAL A 94 4.79 5.23 4.15
CA VAL A 94 6.14 4.72 3.98
C VAL A 94 6.53 4.84 2.52
N GLY A 95 7.58 5.61 2.24
CA GLY A 95 8.12 5.73 0.90
C GLY A 95 9.01 4.55 0.55
N ILE A 96 8.84 4.00 -0.65
CA ILE A 96 9.67 2.91 -1.16
C ILE A 96 10.63 3.49 -2.18
N ALA A 97 11.94 3.40 -1.91
CA ALA A 97 12.99 3.97 -2.75
C ALA A 97 13.33 3.03 -3.91
N SER A 98 12.33 2.66 -4.72
CA SER A 98 12.50 1.84 -5.91
C SER A 98 12.79 2.68 -7.15
N MET A 99 12.15 3.83 -7.30
CA MET A 99 12.30 4.74 -8.45
C MET A 99 12.89 6.09 -8.04
N LYS A 100 12.58 6.58 -6.85
CA LYS A 100 13.08 7.83 -6.31
C LYS A 100 14.19 7.56 -5.29
N LYS A 101 15.11 8.52 -5.13
CA LYS A 101 16.13 8.45 -4.09
C LYS A 101 15.48 8.69 -2.71
N PRO A 102 16.03 8.10 -1.63
CA PRO A 102 15.49 8.31 -0.28
C PRO A 102 15.33 9.78 0.09
N ALA A 103 16.29 10.64 -0.26
CA ALA A 103 16.20 12.07 0.01
C ALA A 103 15.01 12.75 -0.68
N GLU A 104 14.67 12.34 -1.90
CA GLU A 104 13.50 12.85 -2.60
C GLU A 104 12.20 12.45 -1.89
N LEU A 105 12.11 11.22 -1.41
CA LEU A 105 10.94 10.74 -0.66
C LEU A 105 10.79 11.48 0.66
N GLU A 106 11.89 11.73 1.36
CA GLU A 106 11.87 12.48 2.62
C GLU A 106 11.30 13.89 2.44
N THR A 107 11.57 14.55 1.31
CA THR A 107 11.02 15.88 1.02
C THR A 107 9.52 15.87 0.82
N LEU A 108 8.91 14.72 0.56
CA LEU A 108 7.47 14.58 0.38
C LEU A 108 6.71 14.38 1.70
N GLY A 109 7.42 14.36 2.83
CA GLY A 109 6.79 14.28 4.15
C GLY A 109 6.37 12.87 4.56
N VAL A 110 7.05 11.84 4.05
CA VAL A 110 6.79 10.45 4.46
C VAL A 110 7.29 10.21 5.89
N ASP A 111 6.65 9.26 6.57
CA ASP A 111 6.99 8.91 7.96
C ASP A 111 8.22 8.00 8.04
N ALA A 112 8.48 7.22 7.00
CA ALA A 112 9.65 6.36 6.90
C ALA A 112 9.99 6.09 5.44
N VAL A 113 11.21 5.68 5.18
CA VAL A 113 11.68 5.27 3.85
C VAL A 113 12.30 3.89 3.94
N ILE A 114 11.94 3.00 3.02
CA ILE A 114 12.55 1.69 2.87
C ILE A 114 13.07 1.52 1.45
N GLY A 115 14.14 0.73 1.28
CA GLY A 115 14.64 0.38 -0.06
C GLY A 115 13.84 -0.76 -0.67
N ASP A 116 13.50 -1.74 0.15
CA ASP A 116 12.72 -2.91 -0.21
C ASP A 116 12.07 -3.51 1.05
N TYR A 117 11.51 -4.70 0.94
CA TYR A 117 10.79 -5.37 2.03
C TYR A 117 11.63 -6.44 2.73
N THR A 118 12.95 -6.34 2.71
CA THR A 118 13.84 -7.38 3.27
C THR A 118 14.20 -7.18 4.74
N ASP A 119 14.17 -5.96 5.25
CA ASP A 119 14.47 -5.67 6.67
C ASP A 119 13.20 -5.81 7.52
N LEU A 120 12.93 -7.04 7.96
CA LEU A 120 11.75 -7.34 8.78
C LEU A 120 11.76 -6.62 10.12
N GLY A 121 12.93 -6.40 10.72
CA GLY A 121 13.03 -5.67 11.98
C GLY A 121 12.57 -4.22 11.84
N LYS A 122 13.00 -3.55 10.79
CA LYS A 122 12.57 -2.19 10.47
C LYS A 122 11.07 -2.13 10.17
N LEU A 123 10.57 -3.09 9.37
CA LEU A 123 9.16 -3.17 9.02
C LEU A 123 8.29 -3.42 10.25
N ALA A 124 8.71 -4.31 11.14
CA ALA A 124 8.00 -4.56 12.39
C ALA A 124 7.87 -3.30 13.25
N LYS A 125 8.94 -2.51 13.35
CA LYS A 125 8.91 -1.23 14.06
C LYS A 125 7.94 -0.23 13.42
N ILE A 126 7.96 -0.13 12.10
CA ILE A 126 7.04 0.77 11.37
C ILE A 126 5.59 0.37 11.64
N LEU A 127 5.30 -0.92 11.63
CA LEU A 127 3.96 -1.46 11.87
C LEU A 127 3.57 -1.52 13.35
N GLU A 128 4.51 -1.31 14.25
CA GLU A 128 4.31 -1.38 15.71
C GLU A 128 3.85 -2.78 16.17
N VAL A 129 4.47 -3.80 15.63
CA VAL A 129 4.18 -5.20 15.99
C VAL A 129 5.40 -5.96 16.47
#